data_13130334d469771ef4fdbb2940417df0
#
_entry.id   13130334d469771ef4fdbb2940417df0
#
_cell.length_a   1.000
_cell.length_b   1.000
_cell.length_c   1.000
_cell.angle_alpha   90.00
_cell.angle_beta   90.00
_cell.angle_gamma   90.00
#
_symmetry.space_group_name_H-M   'P 1'
#
loop_
_entity.id
_entity.type
_entity.pdbx_description
1 polymer ?
#
loop_
_entity_poly.entity_id
_entity_poly.type
_entity_poly.pdbx_seq_one_letter_code
_entity_poly.pdbx_strand_id
1 'polypeptide(L)'
;MNFKILTVDFLSENAPKDFVRSLRGTGFAVIKNHPITKSLLDRVYSDWTDFFNSNKKHDYLFHKENQDGYFPYKSENAKGYNSKDLKEFFHIYPWGRYPDIVGEDTLEFYENIQYLGDELLDWIDYASPKHVSKKFSSTLTSMIEDTDQNLLRVINYPPIKDLNTHGEIRAQEHADI
;
A
#
# COMPACT_ATOMS: atom_id res chain seq x y z
N MET A 1 -23.28 17.86 -4.49
CA MET A 1 -22.11 17.68 -5.37
C MET A 1 -22.03 16.21 -5.72
N ASN A 2 -21.92 15.89 -7.00
CA ASN A 2 -21.81 14.48 -7.43
C ASN A 2 -20.32 14.07 -7.28
N PHE A 3 -19.97 13.38 -6.21
CA PHE A 3 -18.61 12.86 -5.98
C PHE A 3 -18.40 11.66 -6.90
N LYS A 4 -17.69 11.87 -8.00
CA LYS A 4 -17.33 10.80 -8.92
C LYS A 4 -15.82 10.61 -8.91
N ILE A 5 -15.37 9.42 -8.48
CA ILE A 5 -13.97 9.00 -8.61
C ILE A 5 -13.64 8.91 -10.10
N LEU A 6 -12.58 9.57 -10.53
CA LEU A 6 -12.15 9.52 -11.93
C LEU A 6 -11.29 8.29 -12.19
N THR A 7 -11.49 7.70 -13.38
CA THR A 7 -10.53 6.75 -13.97
C THR A 7 -9.58 7.54 -14.85
N VAL A 8 -8.34 7.66 -14.39
CA VAL A 8 -7.28 8.42 -15.06
C VAL A 8 -6.47 7.49 -15.94
N ASP A 9 -6.28 7.86 -17.19
CA ASP A 9 -5.40 7.13 -18.10
C ASP A 9 -3.96 7.59 -17.90
N PHE A 10 -3.08 6.70 -17.42
CA PHE A 10 -1.68 7.01 -17.14
C PHE A 10 -0.93 7.59 -18.35
N LEU A 11 -1.31 7.19 -19.55
CA LEU A 11 -0.69 7.62 -20.79
C LEU A 11 -1.27 8.93 -21.36
N SER A 12 -2.24 9.55 -20.69
CA SER A 12 -2.88 10.78 -21.15
C SER A 12 -2.06 12.00 -20.77
N GLU A 13 -1.90 12.96 -21.67
CA GLU A 13 -1.30 14.28 -21.36
C GLU A 13 -2.05 15.04 -20.25
N ASN A 14 -3.33 14.73 -20.04
CA ASN A 14 -4.13 15.32 -18.97
C ASN A 14 -4.10 14.54 -17.66
N ALA A 15 -3.39 13.40 -17.60
CA ALA A 15 -3.35 12.53 -16.42
C ALA A 15 -3.06 13.29 -15.13
N PRO A 16 -2.04 14.16 -15.02
CA PRO A 16 -1.73 14.88 -13.78
C PRO A 16 -2.91 15.74 -13.29
N LYS A 17 -3.57 16.46 -14.20
CA LYS A 17 -4.69 17.34 -13.84
C LYS A 17 -5.91 16.55 -13.40
N ASP A 18 -6.22 15.47 -14.10
CA ASP A 18 -7.37 14.62 -13.79
C ASP A 18 -7.16 13.87 -12.47
N PHE A 19 -5.93 13.40 -12.22
CA PHE A 19 -5.53 12.76 -10.97
C PHE A 19 -5.72 13.71 -9.79
N VAL A 20 -5.10 14.89 -9.82
CA VAL A 20 -5.22 15.88 -8.74
C VAL A 20 -6.66 16.36 -8.54
N ARG A 21 -7.43 16.51 -9.65
CA ARG A 21 -8.85 16.86 -9.57
C ARG A 21 -9.66 15.78 -8.83
N SER A 22 -9.39 14.49 -9.12
CA SER A 22 -10.06 13.38 -8.45
C SER A 22 -9.72 13.34 -6.97
N LEU A 23 -8.42 13.41 -6.61
CA LEU A 23 -7.97 13.44 -5.22
C LEU A 23 -8.59 14.57 -4.41
N ARG A 24 -8.62 15.79 -4.95
CA ARG A 24 -9.23 16.95 -4.27
C ARG A 24 -10.73 16.79 -4.05
N GLY A 25 -11.41 16.12 -4.96
CA GLY A 25 -12.87 15.98 -4.90
C GLY A 25 -13.33 14.80 -4.04
N THR A 26 -12.56 13.72 -4.01
CA THR A 26 -13.02 12.44 -3.45
C THR A 26 -12.00 11.76 -2.54
N GLY A 27 -10.74 12.19 -2.52
CA GLY A 27 -9.64 11.49 -1.85
C GLY A 27 -9.10 10.29 -2.65
N PHE A 28 -9.70 9.95 -3.80
CA PHE A 28 -9.38 8.74 -4.57
C PHE A 28 -9.22 9.03 -6.06
N ALA A 29 -8.44 8.17 -6.72
CA ALA A 29 -8.38 8.07 -8.18
C ALA A 29 -8.16 6.60 -8.59
N VAL A 30 -8.68 6.19 -9.74
CA VAL A 30 -8.37 4.90 -10.37
C VAL A 30 -7.41 5.17 -11.52
N ILE A 31 -6.28 4.49 -11.54
CA ILE A 31 -5.30 4.61 -12.63
C ILE A 31 -5.44 3.40 -13.55
N LYS A 32 -5.57 3.64 -14.85
CA LYS A 32 -5.51 2.60 -15.89
C LYS A 32 -4.29 2.80 -16.77
N ASN A 33 -3.88 1.77 -17.49
CA ASN A 33 -2.71 1.77 -18.38
C ASN A 33 -1.39 2.11 -17.67
N HIS A 34 -1.32 1.86 -16.36
CA HIS A 34 -0.10 1.96 -15.57
C HIS A 34 0.87 0.81 -15.94
N PRO A 35 2.20 0.92 -15.67
CA PRO A 35 3.19 -0.06 -16.09
C PRO A 35 3.10 -1.43 -15.42
N ILE A 36 2.41 -1.54 -14.29
CA ILE A 36 2.29 -2.81 -13.55
C ILE A 36 1.33 -3.75 -14.28
N THR A 37 1.85 -4.90 -14.71
CA THR A 37 1.06 -5.87 -15.47
C THR A 37 0.20 -6.75 -14.58
N LYS A 38 -0.95 -7.19 -15.11
CA LYS A 38 -1.81 -8.13 -14.39
C LYS A 38 -1.09 -9.46 -14.11
N SER A 39 -0.25 -9.94 -15.02
CA SER A 39 0.46 -11.21 -14.83
C SER A 39 1.47 -11.14 -13.68
N LEU A 40 2.17 -10.01 -13.49
CA LEU A 40 3.04 -9.79 -12.34
C LEU A 40 2.23 -9.81 -11.05
N LEU A 41 1.12 -9.07 -11.02
CA LEU A 41 0.21 -9.06 -9.86
C LEU A 41 -0.29 -10.48 -9.52
N ASP A 42 -0.73 -11.25 -10.50
CA ASP A 42 -1.26 -12.61 -10.28
C ASP A 42 -0.19 -13.52 -9.65
N ARG A 43 1.09 -13.42 -10.06
CA ARG A 43 2.19 -14.18 -9.46
C ARG A 43 2.49 -13.72 -8.03
N VAL A 44 2.57 -12.42 -7.81
CA VAL A 44 2.76 -11.86 -6.45
C VAL A 44 1.65 -12.33 -5.51
N TYR A 45 0.39 -12.25 -5.93
CA TYR A 45 -0.73 -12.75 -5.11
C TYR A 45 -0.66 -14.26 -4.84
N SER A 46 -0.22 -15.05 -5.82
CA SER A 46 -0.04 -16.50 -5.65
C SER A 46 1.01 -16.80 -4.58
N ASP A 47 2.19 -16.21 -4.71
CA ASP A 47 3.32 -16.44 -3.79
C ASP A 47 2.96 -16.06 -2.35
N TRP A 48 2.32 -14.90 -2.17
CA TRP A 48 1.92 -14.46 -0.84
C TRP A 48 0.75 -15.26 -0.27
N THR A 49 -0.15 -15.78 -1.10
CA THR A 49 -1.17 -16.72 -0.66
C THR A 49 -0.53 -17.99 -0.11
N ASP A 50 0.46 -18.54 -0.80
CA ASP A 50 1.21 -19.72 -0.36
C ASP A 50 2.00 -19.44 0.91
N PHE A 51 2.66 -18.28 1.01
CA PHE A 51 3.35 -17.85 2.23
C PHE A 51 2.42 -17.80 3.44
N PHE A 52 1.28 -17.10 3.34
CA PHE A 52 0.34 -16.97 4.46
C PHE A 52 -0.33 -18.30 4.84
N ASN A 53 -0.43 -19.24 3.93
CA ASN A 53 -0.92 -20.60 4.20
C ASN A 53 0.17 -21.53 4.75
N SER A 54 1.45 -21.18 4.67
CA SER A 54 2.57 -21.96 5.15
C SER A 54 2.88 -21.68 6.62
N ASN A 55 3.33 -22.72 7.35
CA ASN A 55 3.88 -22.55 8.70
C ASN A 55 5.21 -21.78 8.70
N LYS A 56 5.93 -21.71 7.57
CA LYS A 56 7.20 -20.97 7.45
C LYS A 56 7.05 -19.46 7.72
N LYS A 57 5.84 -18.89 7.61
CA LYS A 57 5.62 -17.49 7.98
C LYS A 57 6.07 -17.16 9.41
N HIS A 58 6.03 -18.12 10.32
CA HIS A 58 6.45 -17.95 11.71
C HIS A 58 7.98 -17.83 11.88
N ASP A 59 8.78 -18.24 10.90
CA ASP A 59 10.24 -18.07 10.90
C ASP A 59 10.61 -16.58 10.68
N TYR A 60 9.67 -15.78 10.19
CA TYR A 60 9.82 -14.36 9.85
C TYR A 60 9.05 -13.42 10.79
N LEU A 61 8.73 -13.84 12.03
CA LEU A 61 8.05 -12.96 13.00
C LEU A 61 8.74 -11.60 13.09
N PHE A 62 7.94 -10.54 13.11
CA PHE A 62 8.44 -9.16 13.12
C PHE A 62 9.31 -8.86 14.34
N HIS A 63 10.31 -8.00 14.17
CA HIS A 63 11.11 -7.46 15.25
C HIS A 63 10.53 -6.15 15.73
N LYS A 64 10.41 -5.97 17.05
CA LYS A 64 9.83 -4.75 17.64
C LYS A 64 10.59 -3.48 17.27
N GLU A 65 11.91 -3.60 17.11
CA GLU A 65 12.78 -2.46 16.79
C GLU A 65 12.74 -2.12 15.31
N ASN A 66 12.83 -3.12 14.43
CA ASN A 66 12.91 -2.91 12.99
C ASN A 66 11.55 -2.80 12.32
N GLN A 67 10.53 -3.46 12.88
CA GLN A 67 9.19 -3.52 12.31
C GLN A 67 9.10 -4.19 10.93
N ASP A 68 10.13 -4.97 10.53
CA ASP A 68 10.14 -5.82 9.35
C ASP A 68 9.56 -7.20 9.64
N GLY A 69 9.08 -7.90 8.61
CA GLY A 69 8.67 -9.29 8.69
C GLY A 69 7.18 -9.51 8.92
N TYR A 70 6.83 -10.68 9.45
CA TYR A 70 5.47 -11.19 9.57
C TYR A 70 4.79 -10.75 10.88
N PHE A 71 3.66 -10.11 10.73
CA PHE A 71 2.75 -9.74 11.83
C PHE A 71 1.60 -10.74 11.91
N PRO A 72 1.51 -11.53 13.00
CA PRO A 72 0.51 -12.57 13.14
C PRO A 72 -0.93 -12.07 13.14
N TYR A 73 -1.85 -12.97 12.82
CA TYR A 73 -3.27 -12.70 12.87
C TYR A 73 -3.68 -12.11 14.23
N LYS A 74 -4.47 -11.02 14.21
CA LYS A 74 -4.89 -10.27 15.40
C LYS A 74 -3.73 -9.67 16.21
N SER A 75 -2.59 -9.33 15.59
CA SER A 75 -1.47 -8.66 16.28
C SER A 75 -1.68 -7.17 16.45
N GLU A 76 -2.40 -6.52 15.54
CA GLU A 76 -2.57 -5.07 15.48
C GLU A 76 -4.02 -4.64 15.73
N ASN A 77 -4.21 -3.41 16.21
CA ASN A 77 -5.49 -2.74 16.32
C ASN A 77 -5.36 -1.27 15.91
N ALA A 78 -6.43 -0.69 15.37
CA ALA A 78 -6.45 0.72 15.07
C ALA A 78 -6.32 1.56 16.35
N LYS A 79 -5.67 2.72 16.24
CA LYS A 79 -5.45 3.64 17.38
C LYS A 79 -6.80 4.05 17.99
N GLY A 80 -6.91 3.86 19.32
CA GLY A 80 -8.13 4.20 20.07
C GLY A 80 -9.15 3.05 20.19
N TYR A 81 -8.87 1.88 19.60
CA TYR A 81 -9.73 0.70 19.70
C TYR A 81 -9.03 -0.45 20.45
N ASN A 82 -9.82 -1.21 21.21
CA ASN A 82 -9.31 -2.37 21.97
C ASN A 82 -9.44 -3.69 21.20
N SER A 83 -10.34 -3.75 20.21
CA SER A 83 -10.48 -4.93 19.36
C SER A 83 -9.38 -5.01 18.32
N LYS A 84 -8.88 -6.24 18.10
CA LYS A 84 -7.86 -6.53 17.11
C LYS A 84 -8.47 -6.66 15.73
N ASP A 85 -7.78 -6.14 14.72
CA ASP A 85 -8.15 -6.31 13.33
C ASP A 85 -7.99 -7.77 12.88
N LEU A 86 -8.94 -8.25 12.07
CA LEU A 86 -8.94 -9.62 11.56
C LEU A 86 -8.05 -9.73 10.33
N LYS A 87 -6.78 -9.40 10.51
CA LYS A 87 -5.75 -9.43 9.47
C LYS A 87 -4.44 -10.00 9.99
N GLU A 88 -3.64 -10.50 9.07
CA GLU A 88 -2.21 -10.74 9.22
C GLU A 88 -1.51 -10.06 8.06
N PHE A 89 -0.22 -9.72 8.21
CA PHE A 89 0.48 -9.01 7.14
C PHE A 89 1.98 -9.20 7.24
N PHE A 90 2.67 -8.82 6.16
CA PHE A 90 4.12 -8.81 6.10
C PHE A 90 4.62 -7.43 5.68
N HIS A 91 5.65 -6.92 6.36
CA HIS A 91 6.34 -5.70 6.02
C HIS A 91 7.62 -5.99 5.26
N ILE A 92 7.74 -5.40 4.08
CA ILE A 92 8.91 -5.48 3.22
C ILE A 92 9.54 -4.09 3.18
N TYR A 93 10.80 -4.02 3.63
CA TYR A 93 11.67 -2.87 3.49
C TYR A 93 12.88 -3.25 2.63
N PRO A 94 13.60 -2.30 1.97
CA PRO A 94 14.79 -2.61 1.18
C PRO A 94 15.88 -3.34 1.96
N TRP A 95 16.00 -3.08 3.25
CA TRP A 95 16.95 -3.67 4.19
C TRP A 95 16.36 -4.81 5.02
N GLY A 96 15.06 -5.07 4.91
CA GLY A 96 14.35 -6.03 5.76
C GLY A 96 14.55 -7.49 5.32
N ARG A 97 14.06 -8.40 6.15
CA ARG A 97 14.06 -9.83 5.82
C ARG A 97 13.04 -10.13 4.74
N TYR A 98 13.43 -10.99 3.81
CA TYR A 98 12.58 -11.44 2.72
C TYR A 98 12.43 -12.97 2.77
N PRO A 99 11.20 -13.53 2.64
CA PRO A 99 10.99 -14.97 2.75
C PRO A 99 11.58 -15.74 1.55
N ASP A 100 12.34 -16.80 1.85
CA ASP A 100 12.97 -17.68 0.85
C ASP A 100 11.97 -18.45 -0.03
N ILE A 101 10.72 -18.58 0.42
CA ILE A 101 9.64 -19.24 -0.31
C ILE A 101 8.80 -18.31 -1.18
N VAL A 102 9.07 -17.01 -1.13
CA VAL A 102 8.43 -16.00 -1.98
C VAL A 102 9.37 -15.67 -3.12
N GLY A 103 8.87 -15.76 -4.36
CA GLY A 103 9.66 -15.47 -5.55
C GLY A 103 10.07 -14.00 -5.69
N GLU A 104 10.96 -13.73 -6.64
CA GLU A 104 11.49 -12.38 -6.90
C GLU A 104 10.45 -11.42 -7.53
N ASP A 105 9.31 -11.93 -8.01
CA ASP A 105 8.23 -11.11 -8.59
C ASP A 105 7.74 -9.99 -7.64
N THR A 106 7.80 -10.23 -6.34
CA THR A 106 7.44 -9.19 -5.36
C THR A 106 8.47 -8.05 -5.31
N LEU A 107 9.74 -8.34 -5.52
CA LEU A 107 10.78 -7.30 -5.59
C LEU A 107 10.62 -6.47 -6.86
N GLU A 108 10.36 -7.11 -8.02
CA GLU A 108 10.00 -6.42 -9.25
C GLU A 108 8.75 -5.55 -9.07
N PHE A 109 7.72 -6.08 -8.39
CA PHE A 109 6.52 -5.32 -8.08
C PHE A 109 6.81 -4.13 -7.16
N TYR A 110 7.66 -4.30 -6.14
CA TYR A 110 8.06 -3.23 -5.23
C TYR A 110 8.72 -2.07 -5.98
N GLU A 111 9.66 -2.36 -6.88
CA GLU A 111 10.33 -1.35 -7.72
C GLU A 111 9.32 -0.62 -8.63
N ASN A 112 8.43 -1.38 -9.28
CA ASN A 112 7.42 -0.81 -10.18
C ASN A 112 6.40 0.08 -9.45
N ILE A 113 5.96 -0.32 -8.24
CA ILE A 113 5.01 0.49 -7.47
C ILE A 113 5.66 1.73 -6.86
N GLN A 114 6.95 1.65 -6.51
CA GLN A 114 7.72 2.82 -6.09
C GLN A 114 7.85 3.82 -7.24
N TYR A 115 8.27 3.39 -8.42
CA TYR A 115 8.31 4.23 -9.62
C TYR A 115 6.95 4.89 -9.90
N LEU A 116 5.86 4.11 -9.83
CA LEU A 116 4.52 4.66 -10.01
C LEU A 116 4.18 5.70 -8.93
N GLY A 117 4.59 5.47 -7.70
CA GLY A 117 4.42 6.42 -6.59
C GLY A 117 5.13 7.75 -6.84
N ASP A 118 6.37 7.69 -7.31
CA ASP A 118 7.17 8.87 -7.68
C ASP A 118 6.46 9.70 -8.76
N GLU A 119 6.02 9.06 -9.84
CA GLU A 119 5.26 9.71 -10.91
C GLU A 119 3.96 10.37 -10.40
N LEU A 120 3.23 9.70 -9.51
CA LEU A 120 1.99 10.25 -8.96
C LEU A 120 2.26 11.44 -8.02
N LEU A 121 3.36 11.44 -7.28
CA LEU A 121 3.78 12.58 -6.46
C LEU A 121 4.20 13.77 -7.35
N ASP A 122 4.92 13.51 -8.45
CA ASP A 122 5.26 14.55 -9.42
C ASP A 122 4.00 15.18 -10.06
N TRP A 123 3.00 14.35 -10.37
CA TRP A 123 1.70 14.84 -10.84
C TRP A 123 1.01 15.76 -9.82
N ILE A 124 1.12 15.44 -8.52
CA ILE A 124 0.57 16.30 -7.46
C ILE A 124 1.31 17.62 -7.40
N ASP A 125 2.64 17.62 -7.45
CA ASP A 125 3.45 18.84 -7.47
C ASP A 125 3.10 19.71 -8.67
N TYR A 126 3.08 19.12 -9.86
CA TYR A 126 2.83 19.83 -11.13
C TYR A 126 1.42 20.44 -11.22
N ALA A 127 0.38 19.67 -10.84
CA ALA A 127 -1.00 20.06 -11.05
C ALA A 127 -1.67 20.69 -9.82
N SER A 128 -0.97 20.78 -8.69
CA SER A 128 -1.51 21.46 -7.50
C SER A 128 -1.63 22.97 -7.71
N PRO A 129 -2.71 23.59 -7.18
CA PRO A 129 -2.83 25.04 -7.24
C PRO A 129 -1.64 25.74 -6.59
N LYS A 130 -1.13 26.81 -7.21
CA LYS A 130 0.07 27.52 -6.75
C LYS A 130 0.01 28.00 -5.28
N HIS A 131 -1.17 28.31 -4.76
CA HIS A 131 -1.34 28.69 -3.35
C HIS A 131 -1.20 27.52 -2.38
N VAL A 132 -1.27 26.27 -2.88
CA VAL A 132 -1.02 25.04 -2.12
C VAL A 132 0.45 24.67 -2.26
N SER A 133 0.95 24.49 -3.49
CA SER A 133 2.32 24.04 -3.75
C SER A 133 3.39 24.98 -3.17
N LYS A 134 3.13 26.29 -3.09
CA LYS A 134 4.02 27.25 -2.42
C LYS A 134 4.20 27.01 -0.91
N LYS A 135 3.38 26.15 -0.28
CA LYS A 135 3.49 25.79 1.12
C LYS A 135 4.33 24.53 1.34
N PHE A 136 4.67 23.83 0.28
CA PHE A 136 5.56 22.69 0.37
C PHE A 136 6.97 23.16 0.69
N SER A 137 7.64 22.50 1.63
CA SER A 137 9.02 22.80 2.01
C SER A 137 10.02 22.31 0.96
N SER A 138 9.64 21.30 0.17
CA SER A 138 10.38 20.69 -0.92
C SER A 138 9.39 20.07 -1.92
N THR A 139 9.86 19.51 -3.02
CA THR A 139 9.03 18.68 -3.91
C THR A 139 8.58 17.42 -3.19
N LEU A 140 7.39 16.90 -3.49
CA LEU A 140 6.89 15.69 -2.83
C LEU A 140 7.75 14.47 -3.16
N THR A 141 8.28 14.39 -4.38
CA THR A 141 9.21 13.34 -4.80
C THR A 141 10.49 13.34 -3.96
N SER A 142 11.07 14.53 -3.66
CA SER A 142 12.27 14.63 -2.83
C SER A 142 12.06 14.19 -1.38
N MET A 143 10.83 14.04 -0.92
CA MET A 143 10.53 13.52 0.44
C MET A 143 10.69 12.00 0.53
N ILE A 144 10.65 11.29 -0.59
CA ILE A 144 10.80 9.82 -0.66
C ILE A 144 12.03 9.39 -1.47
N GLU A 145 12.76 10.34 -2.06
CA GLU A 145 14.00 10.10 -2.78
C GLU A 145 15.08 9.62 -1.80
N ASP A 146 15.88 8.65 -2.24
CA ASP A 146 17.00 8.08 -1.48
C ASP A 146 16.65 7.57 -0.06
N THR A 147 15.37 7.31 0.24
CA THR A 147 14.98 6.72 1.52
C THR A 147 14.93 5.20 1.45
N ASP A 148 15.42 4.55 2.49
CA ASP A 148 15.29 3.11 2.73
C ASP A 148 14.04 2.77 3.59
N GLN A 149 13.20 3.77 3.88
CA GLN A 149 12.01 3.62 4.73
C GLN A 149 10.72 3.40 3.95
N ASN A 150 10.79 3.29 2.63
CA ASN A 150 9.62 2.93 1.82
C ASN A 150 9.14 1.53 2.21
N LEU A 151 7.87 1.42 2.58
CA LEU A 151 7.25 0.19 3.04
C LEU A 151 6.29 -0.38 2.00
N LEU A 152 6.50 -1.63 1.59
CA LEU A 152 5.46 -2.45 0.97
C LEU A 152 4.83 -3.35 2.03
N ARG A 153 3.54 -3.18 2.28
CA ARG A 153 2.77 -4.04 3.18
C ARG A 153 1.89 -4.99 2.38
N VAL A 154 2.13 -6.28 2.52
CA VAL A 154 1.25 -7.32 1.98
C VAL A 154 0.30 -7.78 3.07
N ILE A 155 -1.01 -7.63 2.84
CA ILE A 155 -2.05 -7.90 3.85
C ILE A 155 -2.88 -9.10 3.43
N ASN A 156 -3.07 -10.04 4.35
CA ASN A 156 -4.00 -11.14 4.21
C ASN A 156 -5.19 -10.97 5.18
N TYR A 157 -6.39 -11.04 4.64
CA TYR A 157 -7.64 -11.11 5.40
C TYR A 157 -8.22 -12.51 5.29
N PRO A 158 -7.90 -13.42 6.22
CA PRO A 158 -8.40 -14.79 6.16
C PRO A 158 -9.94 -14.86 6.17
N PRO A 159 -10.54 -15.92 5.62
CA PRO A 159 -11.98 -16.14 5.75
C PRO A 159 -12.41 -16.19 7.22
N ILE A 160 -13.48 -15.50 7.56
CA ILE A 160 -14.06 -15.55 8.89
C ILE A 160 -14.83 -16.88 9.00
N LYS A 161 -14.30 -17.80 9.81
CA LYS A 161 -14.88 -19.15 10.00
C LYS A 161 -15.95 -19.19 11.09
N ASP A 162 -15.86 -18.30 12.08
CA ASP A 162 -16.80 -18.21 13.21
C ASP A 162 -17.69 -16.98 13.09
N LEU A 163 -19.00 -17.20 13.04
CA LEU A 163 -20.00 -16.14 13.07
C LEU A 163 -20.14 -15.48 14.47
N ASN A 164 -19.44 -16.00 15.47
CA ASN A 164 -19.47 -15.52 16.86
C ASN A 164 -18.44 -14.38 17.14
N THR A 165 -17.87 -13.80 16.11
CA THR A 165 -16.97 -12.64 16.23
C THR A 165 -17.75 -11.35 16.50
N HIS A 166 -18.58 -11.32 17.54
CA HIS A 166 -19.35 -10.12 17.90
C HIS A 166 -18.41 -8.94 18.18
N GLY A 167 -18.48 -7.92 17.30
CA GLY A 167 -17.68 -6.69 17.43
C GLY A 167 -16.27 -6.76 16.85
N GLU A 168 -15.85 -7.89 16.28
CA GLU A 168 -14.58 -8.00 15.54
C GLU A 168 -14.77 -7.63 14.07
N ILE A 169 -13.91 -6.80 13.52
CA ILE A 169 -13.97 -6.35 12.13
C ILE A 169 -12.62 -6.58 11.43
N ARG A 170 -12.63 -6.63 10.10
CA ARG A 170 -11.42 -6.83 9.30
C ARG A 170 -10.45 -5.66 9.42
N ALA A 171 -10.96 -4.45 9.37
CA ALA A 171 -10.20 -3.23 9.57
C ALA A 171 -11.10 -2.16 10.19
N GLN A 172 -10.67 -1.58 11.30
CA GLN A 172 -11.38 -0.51 11.98
C GLN A 172 -11.30 0.77 11.16
N GLU A 173 -12.34 1.60 11.19
CA GLU A 173 -12.30 2.94 10.61
C GLU A 173 -11.14 3.75 11.21
N HIS A 174 -10.33 4.36 10.36
CA HIS A 174 -9.17 5.17 10.74
C HIS A 174 -8.87 6.22 9.68
N ALA A 175 -8.13 7.25 10.07
CA ALA A 175 -7.51 8.18 9.13
C ALA A 175 -6.04 7.78 8.92
N ASP A 176 -5.60 7.79 7.66
CA ASP A 176 -4.18 7.66 7.33
C ASP A 176 -3.46 8.96 7.67
N ILE A 177 -2.24 8.84 8.18
CA ILE A 177 -1.38 9.94 8.63
C ILE A 177 -0.04 9.86 7.92
#